data_8fed33b155827135c2fec0a5fed7e35b
#
_entry.id   8fed33b155827135c2fec0a5fed7e35b
#
_cell.length_a   1.000
_cell.length_b   1.000
_cell.length_c   1.000
_cell.angle_alpha   90.00
_cell.angle_beta   90.00
_cell.angle_gamma   90.00
#
_symmetry.space_group_name_H-M   'P 1'
#
loop_
_entity.id
_entity.type
_entity.pdbx_description
1 polymer ?
#
loop_
_entity_poly.entity_id
_entity_poly.type
_entity_poly.pdbx_seq_one_letter_code
_entity_poly.pdbx_strand_id
1 'polypeptide(L)'
;MKYHSVADTAKLWNISERTVRNYCATGKIPGAVLTGKTWNIPQDAKRPARTNKKPETPRTLLDILQNEMTGQVKGGIYHKIQIDLTYNSNHIEGSRLTHDQTRYIYETNTIGMENGIVNVDDVVETANHFKCIDLVIRDAKKPISEAFIKKLHLTLK
;
A
#
# COMPACT_ATOMS: atom_id res chain seq x y z
N MET A 1 -42.01 20.26 -8.38
CA MET A 1 -40.91 19.55 -9.06
C MET A 1 -41.50 18.21 -9.55
N LYS A 2 -41.17 17.81 -10.77
CA LYS A 2 -41.57 16.50 -11.29
C LYS A 2 -40.47 15.48 -11.00
N TYR A 3 -40.82 14.27 -10.58
CA TYR A 3 -39.89 13.21 -10.23
C TYR A 3 -40.08 11.99 -11.11
N HIS A 4 -39.03 11.27 -11.39
CA HIS A 4 -39.02 9.96 -12.01
C HIS A 4 -38.92 8.86 -10.96
N SER A 5 -39.48 7.69 -11.25
CA SER A 5 -39.22 6.49 -10.48
C SER A 5 -37.82 5.92 -10.79
N VAL A 6 -37.36 5.01 -9.94
CA VAL A 6 -36.11 4.27 -10.21
C VAL A 6 -36.18 3.52 -11.54
N ALA A 7 -37.33 2.92 -11.86
CA ALA A 7 -37.51 2.16 -13.11
C ALA A 7 -37.44 3.05 -14.35
N ASP A 8 -38.10 4.23 -14.30
CA ASP A 8 -38.07 5.17 -15.43
C ASP A 8 -36.67 5.75 -15.63
N THR A 9 -35.95 6.11 -14.54
CA THR A 9 -34.60 6.59 -14.59
C THR A 9 -33.64 5.53 -15.11
N ALA A 10 -33.83 4.27 -14.74
CA ALA A 10 -33.01 3.16 -15.22
C ALA A 10 -33.15 2.98 -16.73
N LYS A 11 -34.38 3.08 -17.27
CA LYS A 11 -34.61 3.05 -18.71
C LYS A 11 -34.03 4.25 -19.42
N LEU A 12 -34.21 5.46 -18.88
CA LEU A 12 -33.70 6.71 -19.46
C LEU A 12 -32.18 6.71 -19.55
N TRP A 13 -31.49 6.20 -18.53
CA TRP A 13 -30.04 6.19 -18.48
C TRP A 13 -29.40 4.90 -19.04
N ASN A 14 -30.23 3.93 -19.48
CA ASN A 14 -29.77 2.61 -19.94
C ASN A 14 -28.85 1.90 -18.96
N ILE A 15 -29.30 1.79 -17.69
CA ILE A 15 -28.59 1.10 -16.60
C ILE A 15 -29.58 0.30 -15.76
N SER A 16 -29.07 -0.60 -14.90
CA SER A 16 -29.93 -1.38 -14.01
C SER A 16 -30.53 -0.52 -12.90
N GLU A 17 -31.75 -0.86 -12.46
CA GLU A 17 -32.38 -0.22 -11.31
C GLU A 17 -31.53 -0.29 -10.05
N ARG A 18 -30.78 -1.39 -9.85
CA ARG A 18 -29.84 -1.54 -8.73
C ARG A 18 -28.78 -0.45 -8.76
N THR A 19 -28.26 -0.10 -9.94
CA THR A 19 -27.27 0.98 -10.09
C THR A 19 -27.87 2.33 -9.75
N VAL A 20 -29.11 2.59 -10.17
CA VAL A 20 -29.81 3.84 -9.82
C VAL A 20 -30.02 3.94 -8.31
N ARG A 21 -30.51 2.88 -7.65
CA ARG A 21 -30.64 2.84 -6.18
C ARG A 21 -29.32 3.10 -5.46
N ASN A 22 -28.21 2.51 -5.95
CA ASN A 22 -26.89 2.75 -5.39
C ASN A 22 -26.45 4.23 -5.55
N TYR A 23 -26.73 4.85 -6.69
CA TYR A 23 -26.42 6.27 -6.90
C TYR A 23 -27.24 7.16 -5.95
N CYS A 24 -28.51 6.85 -5.72
CA CYS A 24 -29.33 7.55 -4.73
C CYS A 24 -28.79 7.36 -3.32
N ALA A 25 -28.52 6.13 -2.90
CA ALA A 25 -28.04 5.80 -1.57
C ALA A 25 -26.66 6.40 -1.25
N THR A 26 -25.81 6.57 -2.27
CA THR A 26 -24.46 7.17 -2.13
C THR A 26 -24.45 8.69 -2.35
N GLY A 27 -25.62 9.33 -2.47
CA GLY A 27 -25.74 10.79 -2.65
C GLY A 27 -25.22 11.31 -3.99
N LYS A 28 -24.99 10.43 -4.97
CA LYS A 28 -24.47 10.81 -6.30
C LYS A 28 -25.50 11.47 -7.20
N ILE A 29 -26.78 11.45 -6.81
CA ILE A 29 -27.88 12.12 -7.50
C ILE A 29 -28.41 13.23 -6.59
N PRO A 30 -28.01 14.48 -6.82
CA PRO A 30 -28.51 15.60 -6.02
C PRO A 30 -30.04 15.70 -6.12
N GLY A 31 -30.69 15.93 -5.00
CA GLY A 31 -32.15 16.09 -4.96
C GLY A 31 -32.97 14.78 -5.03
N ALA A 32 -32.33 13.62 -5.03
CA ALA A 32 -33.05 12.34 -4.88
C ALA A 32 -33.56 12.19 -3.44
N VAL A 33 -34.84 11.89 -3.28
CA VAL A 33 -35.53 11.76 -1.98
C VAL A 33 -36.07 10.37 -1.81
N LEU A 34 -35.85 9.76 -0.67
CA LEU A 34 -36.44 8.47 -0.30
C LEU A 34 -37.80 8.71 0.37
N THR A 35 -38.86 8.23 -0.24
CA THR A 35 -40.22 8.28 0.35
C THR A 35 -40.69 6.85 0.59
N GLY A 36 -40.75 6.48 1.87
CA GLY A 36 -41.03 5.09 2.24
C GLY A 36 -39.93 4.14 1.75
N LYS A 37 -40.27 3.24 0.82
CA LYS A 37 -39.30 2.28 0.21
C LYS A 37 -38.91 2.66 -1.23
N THR A 38 -39.31 3.83 -1.72
CA THR A 38 -39.13 4.23 -3.11
C THR A 38 -38.29 5.51 -3.22
N TRP A 39 -37.31 5.51 -4.11
CA TRP A 39 -36.56 6.71 -4.47
C TRP A 39 -37.31 7.52 -5.52
N ASN A 40 -37.45 8.82 -5.27
CA ASN A 40 -37.93 9.82 -6.19
C ASN A 40 -36.75 10.64 -6.72
N ILE A 41 -36.53 10.64 -8.02
CA ILE A 41 -35.35 11.22 -8.68
C ILE A 41 -35.82 12.45 -9.49
N PRO A 42 -35.24 13.62 -9.31
CA PRO A 42 -35.61 14.80 -10.10
C PRO A 42 -35.48 14.54 -11.60
N GLN A 43 -36.43 15.07 -12.39
CA GLN A 43 -36.42 14.85 -13.86
C GLN A 43 -35.23 15.47 -14.58
N ASP A 44 -34.64 16.50 -14.00
CA ASP A 44 -33.45 17.20 -14.49
C ASP A 44 -32.14 16.56 -14.03
N ALA A 45 -32.21 15.46 -13.22
CA ALA A 45 -31.03 14.76 -12.73
C ALA A 45 -30.21 14.19 -13.89
N LYS A 46 -28.91 14.46 -13.88
CA LYS A 46 -27.96 13.90 -14.86
C LYS A 46 -27.38 12.59 -14.35
N ARG A 47 -27.19 11.65 -15.28
CA ARG A 47 -26.51 10.40 -14.96
C ARG A 47 -25.11 10.69 -14.38
N PRO A 48 -24.79 10.20 -13.16
CA PRO A 48 -23.46 10.35 -12.60
C PRO A 48 -22.38 9.73 -13.50
N ALA A 49 -21.29 10.43 -13.69
CA ALA A 49 -20.16 9.90 -14.44
C ALA A 49 -19.65 8.62 -13.76
N ARG A 50 -19.37 7.60 -14.56
CA ARG A 50 -18.77 6.35 -14.06
C ARG A 50 -17.34 6.69 -13.67
N THR A 51 -17.09 6.87 -12.38
CA THR A 51 -15.71 6.97 -11.85
C THR A 51 -15.07 5.58 -11.97
N ASN A 52 -14.61 5.24 -13.16
CA ASN A 52 -13.74 4.09 -13.40
C ASN A 52 -12.30 4.43 -12.93
N LYS A 53 -12.13 4.97 -11.73
CA LYS A 53 -10.85 4.77 -11.06
C LYS A 53 -10.89 3.35 -10.50
N LYS A 54 -10.57 2.35 -11.36
CA LYS A 54 -9.88 1.17 -10.83
C LYS A 54 -8.73 1.73 -10.01
N PRO A 55 -8.55 1.30 -8.73
CA PRO A 55 -7.27 1.53 -8.08
C PRO A 55 -6.23 1.03 -9.08
N GLU A 56 -5.22 1.85 -9.37
CA GLU A 56 -4.09 1.42 -10.19
C GLU A 56 -3.47 0.24 -9.44
N THR A 57 -3.87 -0.97 -9.82
CA THR A 57 -3.28 -2.17 -9.27
C THR A 57 -1.83 -2.16 -9.71
N PRO A 58 -0.88 -2.25 -8.78
CA PRO A 58 0.53 -2.30 -9.12
C PRO A 58 0.74 -3.41 -10.17
N ARG A 59 1.43 -3.07 -11.27
CA ARG A 59 1.59 -3.97 -12.41
C ARG A 59 2.78 -4.92 -12.25
N THR A 60 3.75 -4.53 -11.44
CA THR A 60 4.98 -5.29 -11.22
C THR A 60 5.28 -5.43 -9.73
N LEU A 61 6.12 -6.41 -9.36
CA LEU A 61 6.61 -6.55 -7.99
C LEU A 61 7.30 -5.26 -7.50
N LEU A 62 8.07 -4.62 -8.37
CA LEU A 62 8.74 -3.36 -8.04
C LEU A 62 7.73 -2.25 -7.71
N ASP A 63 6.63 -2.15 -8.47
CA ASP A 63 5.59 -1.15 -8.19
C ASP A 63 4.92 -1.42 -6.83
N ILE A 64 4.73 -2.69 -6.47
CA ILE A 64 4.21 -3.08 -5.15
C ILE A 64 5.17 -2.63 -4.06
N LEU A 65 6.46 -2.99 -4.17
CA LEU A 65 7.49 -2.65 -3.19
C LEU A 65 7.61 -1.13 -3.01
N GLN A 66 7.63 -0.36 -4.10
CA GLN A 66 7.72 1.10 -4.05
C GLN A 66 6.49 1.74 -3.42
N ASN A 67 5.28 1.22 -3.70
CA ASN A 67 4.05 1.71 -3.10
C ASN A 67 3.97 1.39 -1.61
N GLU A 68 4.33 0.17 -1.20
CA GLU A 68 4.33 -0.24 0.21
C GLU A 68 5.40 0.49 1.01
N MET A 69 6.59 0.70 0.45
CA MET A 69 7.66 1.51 1.03
C MET A 69 7.21 2.95 1.27
N THR A 70 6.60 3.58 0.26
CA THR A 70 6.12 4.97 0.37
C THR A 70 4.94 5.11 1.32
N GLY A 71 4.02 4.14 1.29
CA GLY A 71 2.84 4.09 2.16
C GLY A 71 3.11 3.55 3.56
N GLN A 72 4.33 3.12 3.87
CA GLN A 72 4.72 2.49 5.15
C GLN A 72 3.76 1.35 5.55
N VAL A 73 3.40 0.50 4.58
CA VAL A 73 2.42 -0.57 4.78
C VAL A 73 3.01 -1.66 5.68
N LYS A 74 2.40 -1.87 6.85
CA LYS A 74 2.79 -2.94 7.78
C LYS A 74 2.23 -4.29 7.31
N GLY A 75 3.05 -5.34 7.41
CA GLY A 75 2.65 -6.70 7.05
C GLY A 75 2.59 -6.98 5.54
N GLY A 76 2.96 -6.02 4.70
CA GLY A 76 3.07 -6.20 3.26
C GLY A 76 4.32 -6.97 2.84
N ILE A 77 4.48 -7.15 1.52
CA ILE A 77 5.65 -7.87 0.97
C ILE A 77 6.95 -7.10 1.19
N TYR A 78 6.92 -5.77 1.10
CA TYR A 78 8.07 -4.92 1.41
C TYR A 78 8.51 -5.08 2.85
N HIS A 79 7.58 -5.01 3.81
CA HIS A 79 7.85 -5.20 5.23
C HIS A 79 8.48 -6.57 5.51
N LYS A 80 7.96 -7.62 4.87
CA LYS A 80 8.49 -8.97 4.99
C LYS A 80 9.90 -9.10 4.40
N ILE A 81 10.13 -8.53 3.22
CA ILE A 81 11.46 -8.53 2.58
C ILE A 81 12.49 -7.82 3.46
N GLN A 82 12.15 -6.68 4.05
CA GLN A 82 13.04 -5.95 4.96
C GLN A 82 13.52 -6.86 6.10
N ILE A 83 12.63 -7.58 6.73
CA ILE A 83 12.97 -8.42 7.87
C ILE A 83 13.69 -9.71 7.43
N ASP A 84 13.06 -10.48 6.55
CA ASP A 84 13.53 -11.83 6.18
C ASP A 84 14.86 -11.78 5.43
N LEU A 85 15.01 -10.86 4.46
CA LEU A 85 16.25 -10.75 3.69
C LEU A 85 17.40 -10.25 4.56
N THR A 86 17.15 -9.26 5.42
CA THR A 86 18.17 -8.74 6.33
C THR A 86 18.61 -9.80 7.33
N TYR A 87 17.66 -10.50 7.96
CA TYR A 87 17.99 -11.59 8.87
C TYR A 87 18.84 -12.66 8.20
N ASN A 88 18.40 -13.16 7.04
CA ASN A 88 19.11 -14.24 6.35
C ASN A 88 20.51 -13.82 5.87
N SER A 89 20.65 -12.61 5.31
CA SER A 89 21.95 -12.10 4.87
C SER A 89 22.93 -11.95 6.03
N ASN A 90 22.52 -11.29 7.10
CA ASN A 90 23.38 -11.07 8.26
C ASN A 90 23.71 -12.37 8.99
N HIS A 91 22.78 -13.31 9.04
CA HIS A 91 23.01 -14.61 9.65
C HIS A 91 24.07 -15.43 8.90
N ILE A 92 24.07 -15.38 7.56
CA ILE A 92 25.13 -16.00 6.72
C ILE A 92 26.49 -15.38 7.00
N GLU A 93 26.55 -14.09 7.30
CA GLU A 93 27.79 -13.36 7.63
C GLU A 93 28.20 -13.50 9.11
N GLY A 94 27.44 -14.24 9.92
CA GLY A 94 27.80 -14.59 11.29
C GLY A 94 27.12 -13.76 12.38
N SER A 95 26.17 -12.89 12.04
CA SER A 95 25.37 -12.19 13.04
C SER A 95 24.59 -13.17 13.92
N ARG A 96 24.53 -12.86 15.21
CA ARG A 96 23.83 -13.67 16.22
C ARG A 96 22.45 -13.14 16.55
N LEU A 97 22.00 -12.08 15.87
CA LEU A 97 20.63 -11.58 16.05
C LEU A 97 19.61 -12.63 15.63
N THR A 98 18.56 -12.78 16.43
CA THR A 98 17.43 -13.63 16.08
C THR A 98 16.53 -12.93 15.05
N HIS A 99 15.66 -13.69 14.38
CA HIS A 99 14.68 -13.12 13.47
C HIS A 99 13.76 -12.11 14.17
N ASP A 100 13.34 -12.41 15.41
CA ASP A 100 12.51 -11.50 16.20
C ASP A 100 13.27 -10.21 16.59
N GLN A 101 14.55 -10.29 16.94
CA GLN A 101 15.35 -9.11 17.19
C GLN A 101 15.51 -8.24 15.94
N THR A 102 15.75 -8.87 14.78
CA THR A 102 15.78 -8.16 13.48
C THR A 102 14.46 -7.45 13.20
N ARG A 103 13.33 -8.13 13.47
CA ARG A 103 12.00 -7.54 13.33
C ARG A 103 11.79 -6.37 14.29
N TYR A 104 12.17 -6.50 15.56
CA TYR A 104 12.07 -5.41 16.55
C TYR A 104 12.88 -4.19 16.12
N ILE A 105 14.11 -4.38 15.63
CA ILE A 105 14.94 -3.27 15.14
C ILE A 105 14.21 -2.57 13.98
N TYR A 106 13.64 -3.31 13.03
CA TYR A 106 12.94 -2.73 11.90
C TYR A 106 11.66 -1.98 12.30
N GLU A 107 10.81 -2.60 13.12
CA GLU A 107 9.48 -2.07 13.45
C GLU A 107 9.50 -0.94 14.46
N THR A 108 10.45 -0.97 15.40
CA THR A 108 10.43 -0.08 16.58
C THR A 108 11.70 0.74 16.77
N ASN A 109 12.74 0.47 15.97
CA ASN A 109 14.08 1.04 16.14
C ASN A 109 14.66 0.77 17.56
N THR A 110 14.24 -0.33 18.16
CA THR A 110 14.71 -0.82 19.46
C THR A 110 15.17 -2.26 19.37
N ILE A 111 15.88 -2.75 20.38
CA ILE A 111 16.24 -4.16 20.48
C ILE A 111 15.65 -4.76 21.75
N GLY A 112 14.92 -5.86 21.62
CA GLY A 112 14.45 -6.66 22.75
C GLY A 112 15.59 -7.53 23.27
N MET A 113 16.02 -7.31 24.51
CA MET A 113 17.02 -8.14 25.18
C MET A 113 16.32 -9.11 26.12
N GLU A 114 16.01 -10.30 25.64
CA GLU A 114 15.65 -11.43 26.48
C GLU A 114 16.91 -12.27 26.74
N ASN A 115 17.63 -11.98 27.82
CA ASN A 115 18.76 -12.76 28.32
C ASN A 115 19.90 -13.03 27.34
N GLY A 116 20.69 -12.02 26.98
CA GLY A 116 21.89 -12.24 26.19
C GLY A 116 22.68 -10.97 25.89
N ILE A 117 23.96 -11.15 25.58
CA ILE A 117 24.81 -10.08 25.09
C ILE A 117 24.56 -9.95 23.58
N VAL A 118 24.17 -8.76 23.14
CA VAL A 118 24.00 -8.42 21.73
C VAL A 118 25.21 -7.61 21.28
N ASN A 119 25.80 -8.01 20.16
CA ASN A 119 26.88 -7.25 19.56
C ASN A 119 26.31 -5.96 18.93
N VAL A 120 26.86 -4.82 19.28
CA VAL A 120 26.44 -3.51 18.77
C VAL A 120 26.66 -3.43 17.26
N ASP A 121 27.74 -4.01 16.76
CA ASP A 121 28.05 -4.02 15.33
C ASP A 121 26.95 -4.76 14.54
N ASP A 122 26.45 -5.90 15.05
CA ASP A 122 25.34 -6.63 14.44
C ASP A 122 24.08 -5.77 14.33
N VAL A 123 23.79 -4.94 15.34
CA VAL A 123 22.63 -4.03 15.35
C VAL A 123 22.78 -2.92 14.30
N VAL A 124 23.97 -2.29 14.26
CA VAL A 124 24.28 -1.22 13.30
C VAL A 124 24.22 -1.76 11.88
N GLU A 125 24.83 -2.91 11.63
CA GLU A 125 24.84 -3.55 10.31
C GLU A 125 23.43 -3.93 9.87
N THR A 126 22.59 -4.46 10.78
CA THR A 126 21.19 -4.75 10.52
C THR A 126 20.41 -3.49 10.13
N ALA A 127 20.56 -2.41 10.88
CA ALA A 127 19.88 -1.14 10.57
C ALA A 127 20.37 -0.53 9.24
N ASN A 128 21.63 -0.69 8.91
CA ASN A 128 22.22 -0.24 7.64
C ASN A 128 21.75 -1.12 6.47
N HIS A 129 21.55 -2.42 6.68
CA HIS A 129 21.04 -3.33 5.66
C HIS A 129 19.64 -2.93 5.20
N PHE A 130 18.74 -2.52 6.11
CA PHE A 130 17.42 -1.97 5.75
C PHE A 130 17.55 -0.76 4.82
N LYS A 131 18.48 0.16 5.11
CA LYS A 131 18.75 1.33 4.25
C LYS A 131 19.26 0.91 2.87
N CYS A 132 20.07 -0.13 2.79
CA CYS A 132 20.55 -0.68 1.52
C CYS A 132 19.43 -1.25 0.68
N ILE A 133 18.49 -2.01 1.29
CA ILE A 133 17.29 -2.52 0.59
C ILE A 133 16.46 -1.35 0.02
N ASP A 134 16.25 -0.29 0.81
CA ASP A 134 15.55 0.91 0.35
C ASP A 134 16.23 1.56 -0.85
N LEU A 135 17.54 1.70 -0.83
CA LEU A 135 18.32 2.24 -1.95
C LEU A 135 18.15 1.40 -3.21
N VAL A 136 18.22 0.07 -3.07
CA VAL A 136 18.02 -0.86 -4.20
C VAL A 136 16.62 -0.71 -4.80
N ILE A 137 15.57 -0.68 -3.97
CA ILE A 137 14.19 -0.55 -4.44
C ILE A 137 13.96 0.80 -5.13
N ARG A 138 14.49 1.90 -4.58
CA ARG A 138 14.37 3.24 -5.19
C ARG A 138 15.07 3.35 -6.53
N ASP A 139 16.26 2.77 -6.62
CA ASP A 139 17.14 2.91 -7.79
C ASP A 139 17.04 1.72 -8.77
N ALA A 140 16.13 0.76 -8.54
CA ALA A 140 15.99 -0.47 -9.32
C ALA A 140 15.79 -0.29 -10.83
N LYS A 141 15.29 0.87 -11.27
CA LYS A 141 15.12 1.21 -12.70
C LYS A 141 16.36 1.87 -13.32
N LYS A 142 17.36 2.21 -12.51
CA LYS A 142 18.61 2.80 -12.98
C LYS A 142 19.62 1.71 -13.33
N PRO A 143 20.54 1.95 -14.28
CA PRO A 143 21.61 1.02 -14.56
C PRO A 143 22.54 0.89 -13.34
N ILE A 144 23.02 -0.31 -13.11
CA ILE A 144 24.04 -0.57 -12.08
C ILE A 144 25.35 0.14 -12.48
N SER A 145 25.89 0.93 -11.56
CA SER A 145 27.13 1.66 -11.73
C SER A 145 28.10 1.39 -10.57
N GLU A 146 29.40 1.57 -10.82
CA GLU A 146 30.41 1.47 -9.77
C GLU A 146 30.13 2.43 -8.61
N ALA A 147 29.65 3.64 -8.90
CA ALA A 147 29.26 4.61 -7.90
C ALA A 147 28.10 4.12 -7.01
N PHE A 148 27.13 3.41 -7.59
CA PHE A 148 26.04 2.82 -6.83
C PHE A 148 26.51 1.68 -5.93
N ILE A 149 27.40 0.82 -6.42
CA ILE A 149 28.00 -0.27 -5.61
C ILE A 149 28.79 0.31 -4.44
N LYS A 150 29.63 1.32 -4.69
CA LYS A 150 30.37 2.03 -3.62
C LYS A 150 29.43 2.65 -2.59
N LYS A 151 28.31 3.24 -3.03
CA LYS A 151 27.32 3.81 -2.13
C LYS A 151 26.68 2.74 -1.23
N LEU A 152 26.34 1.56 -1.77
CA LEU A 152 25.82 0.45 -0.95
C LEU A 152 26.82 0.01 0.10
N HIS A 153 28.11 -0.16 -0.28
CA HIS A 153 29.17 -0.51 0.66
C HIS A 153 29.35 0.52 1.78
N LEU A 154 29.33 1.81 1.45
CA LEU A 154 29.43 2.90 2.42
C LEU A 154 28.19 3.00 3.34
N THR A 155 27.05 2.56 2.85
CA THR A 155 25.82 2.57 3.65
C THR A 155 25.76 1.37 4.60
N LEU A 156 26.33 0.23 4.20
CA LEU A 156 26.32 -1.00 4.99
C LEU A 156 27.27 -0.94 6.19
N LYS A 157 28.40 -0.25 6.07
CA LYS A 157 29.40 -0.02 7.13
C LYS A 157 29.13 1.26 7.90
#